data_12d7cd269d023be77d32e77aa7ae2406
#
_entry.id   12d7cd269d023be77d32e77aa7ae2406
#
_cell.length_a   1.000
_cell.length_b   1.000
_cell.length_c   1.000
_cell.angle_alpha   90.00
_cell.angle_beta   90.00
_cell.angle_gamma   90.00
#
_symmetry.space_group_name_H-M   'P 1'
#
loop_
_entity.id
_entity.type
_entity.pdbx_description
1 polymer ?
#
loop_
_entity_poly.entity_id
_entity_poly.type
_entity_poly.pdbx_seq_one_letter_code
_entity_poly.pdbx_strand_id
1 'polypeptide(L)'
;MSKKISAGIIGGAGYTGGELLRLLINHPHVEIAFINSKSNAGNPIHQVHADLIGETNLQFSEDLSPLQNGSIDVLFLCVGHGDARKFLTEYTVADNIKIIDLSQDFRLKKQSAMGNRQFVYGLPELNKDAIRTANNIANPGCFATSIQLGLLPLAKAGLLDSVYTTGITGSTGAGQGLSATSHFSWRANNIQAYKTLTHQHLKEITQSLQQLQPAFSPNAGEGTDALSFIPWRGDFTRGIFISSMVDCDWKLEQLSELYNDFYKDHPFTTISKSEIFLKQVVNTNKCIIQLEKVGPKLVVHSAIDNLTKGASGQAVQNMNLLFGVDESAGLKLKANYF
;
A
#
# COMPACT_ATOMS: atom_id res chain seq x y z
N MET A 1 -30.48 8.45 -7.46
CA MET A 1 -29.04 8.38 -7.20
C MET A 1 -28.79 7.15 -6.36
N SER A 2 -27.80 6.32 -6.68
CA SER A 2 -27.42 5.20 -5.81
C SER A 2 -26.92 5.74 -4.47
N LYS A 3 -27.22 5.03 -3.36
CA LYS A 3 -26.70 5.37 -2.02
C LYS A 3 -25.19 5.43 -2.09
N LYS A 4 -24.58 6.51 -1.58
CA LYS A 4 -23.12 6.61 -1.44
C LYS A 4 -22.64 5.73 -0.30
N ILE A 5 -21.40 5.25 -0.40
CA ILE A 5 -20.68 4.55 0.66
C ILE A 5 -20.28 5.59 1.71
N SER A 6 -20.74 5.41 2.94
CA SER A 6 -20.43 6.30 4.05
C SER A 6 -19.14 5.87 4.72
N ALA A 7 -18.09 6.74 4.70
CA ALA A 7 -16.76 6.42 5.16
C ALA A 7 -16.37 7.19 6.42
N GLY A 8 -15.82 6.48 7.43
CA GLY A 8 -15.18 7.05 8.60
C GLY A 8 -13.64 6.90 8.51
N ILE A 9 -12.89 7.87 9.01
CA ILE A 9 -11.43 7.86 8.97
C ILE A 9 -10.87 8.10 10.36
N ILE A 10 -10.06 7.17 10.87
CA ILE A 10 -9.28 7.32 12.10
C ILE A 10 -7.84 7.67 11.73
N GLY A 11 -7.24 8.65 12.40
CA GLY A 11 -5.88 9.13 12.09
C GLY A 11 -5.82 10.07 10.88
N GLY A 12 -6.90 10.84 10.66
CA GLY A 12 -7.05 11.72 9.50
C GLY A 12 -6.02 12.83 9.37
N ALA A 13 -5.27 13.17 10.42
CA ALA A 13 -4.24 14.21 10.38
C ALA A 13 -2.87 13.75 9.86
N GLY A 14 -2.64 12.43 9.73
CA GLY A 14 -1.40 11.86 9.19
C GLY A 14 -1.30 11.91 7.67
N TYR A 15 -0.12 11.56 7.09
CA TYR A 15 0.07 11.53 5.64
C TYR A 15 -0.89 10.59 4.91
N THR A 16 -1.10 9.37 5.43
CA THR A 16 -2.05 8.43 4.82
C THR A 16 -3.49 8.89 4.95
N GLY A 17 -3.87 9.51 6.08
CA GLY A 17 -5.18 10.12 6.25
C GLY A 17 -5.41 11.28 5.29
N GLY A 18 -4.45 12.19 5.16
CA GLY A 18 -4.52 13.31 4.22
C GLY A 18 -4.60 12.86 2.75
N GLU A 19 -3.81 11.85 2.38
CA GLU A 19 -3.89 11.29 1.02
C GLU A 19 -5.24 10.60 0.77
N LEU A 20 -5.76 9.89 1.77
CA LEU A 20 -7.09 9.28 1.67
C LEU A 20 -8.18 10.33 1.49
N LEU A 21 -8.11 11.45 2.21
CA LEU A 21 -9.03 12.58 2.06
C LEU A 21 -9.03 13.14 0.65
N ARG A 22 -7.84 13.39 0.07
CA ARG A 22 -7.71 13.87 -1.32
C ARG A 22 -8.40 12.97 -2.33
N LEU A 23 -8.35 11.66 -2.12
CA LEU A 23 -8.98 10.67 -2.99
C LEU A 23 -10.50 10.61 -2.78
N LEU A 24 -10.96 10.63 -1.51
CA LEU A 24 -12.36 10.41 -1.18
C LEU A 24 -13.25 11.65 -1.40
N ILE A 25 -12.74 12.88 -1.23
CA ILE A 25 -13.50 14.11 -1.45
C ILE A 25 -14.14 14.14 -2.85
N ASN A 26 -13.40 13.69 -3.86
CA ASN A 26 -13.84 13.67 -5.27
C ASN A 26 -14.27 12.28 -5.74
N HIS A 27 -14.46 11.31 -4.82
CA HIS A 27 -14.85 9.95 -5.19
C HIS A 27 -16.35 9.89 -5.55
N PRO A 28 -16.72 9.37 -6.74
CA PRO A 28 -18.12 9.47 -7.22
C PRO A 28 -19.12 8.69 -6.36
N HIS A 29 -18.67 7.69 -5.63
CA HIS A 29 -19.54 6.76 -4.87
C HIS A 29 -19.37 6.84 -3.35
N VAL A 30 -18.58 7.80 -2.83
CA VAL A 30 -18.29 7.92 -1.39
C VAL A 30 -18.75 9.27 -0.85
N GLU A 31 -19.16 9.25 0.42
CA GLU A 31 -19.26 10.44 1.28
C GLU A 31 -18.45 10.20 2.56
N ILE A 32 -17.76 11.24 3.01
CA ILE A 32 -16.98 11.19 4.25
C ILE A 32 -17.90 11.59 5.40
N ALA A 33 -18.23 10.64 6.27
CA ALA A 33 -19.12 10.87 7.43
C ALA A 33 -18.40 11.56 8.58
N PHE A 34 -17.17 11.15 8.89
CA PHE A 34 -16.34 11.78 9.91
C PHE A 34 -14.85 11.52 9.67
N ILE A 35 -14.03 12.41 10.24
CA ILE A 35 -12.57 12.33 10.21
C ILE A 35 -12.08 12.52 11.63
N ASN A 36 -11.53 11.46 12.23
CA ASN A 36 -11.07 11.53 13.61
C ASN A 36 -9.63 12.03 13.73
N SER A 37 -9.45 13.04 14.57
CA SER A 37 -8.15 13.48 15.10
C SER A 37 -8.39 14.17 16.44
N LYS A 38 -7.98 13.54 17.55
CA LYS A 38 -8.18 14.09 18.88
C LYS A 38 -7.49 15.46 19.07
N SER A 39 -6.28 15.63 18.54
CA SER A 39 -5.51 16.88 18.67
C SER A 39 -6.01 18.03 17.79
N ASN A 40 -6.85 17.73 16.79
CA ASN A 40 -7.36 18.72 15.83
C ASN A 40 -8.90 18.82 15.83
N ALA A 41 -9.58 18.19 16.79
CA ALA A 41 -11.05 18.20 16.85
C ALA A 41 -11.62 19.62 16.80
N GLY A 42 -12.64 19.83 15.95
CA GLY A 42 -13.26 21.12 15.69
C GLY A 42 -12.53 22.01 14.67
N ASN A 43 -11.29 21.68 14.30
CA ASN A 43 -10.55 22.45 13.30
C ASN A 43 -10.94 22.01 11.87
N PRO A 44 -11.03 22.94 10.90
CA PRO A 44 -11.14 22.60 9.49
C PRO A 44 -9.96 21.73 9.03
N ILE A 45 -10.22 20.76 8.17
CA ILE A 45 -9.15 19.82 7.73
C ILE A 45 -8.01 20.53 6.99
N HIS A 46 -8.28 21.63 6.30
CA HIS A 46 -7.27 22.42 5.60
C HIS A 46 -6.24 23.12 6.53
N GLN A 47 -6.49 23.19 7.84
CA GLN A 47 -5.46 23.66 8.79
C GLN A 47 -4.30 22.66 8.94
N VAL A 48 -4.54 21.38 8.66
CA VAL A 48 -3.52 20.33 8.65
C VAL A 48 -3.10 19.97 7.22
N HIS A 49 -4.07 19.88 6.32
CA HIS A 49 -3.89 19.55 4.91
C HIS A 49 -4.18 20.78 4.06
N ALA A 50 -3.21 21.72 4.04
CA ALA A 50 -3.38 23.06 3.46
C ALA A 50 -3.71 23.07 1.97
N ASP A 51 -3.36 22.02 1.24
CA ASP A 51 -3.72 21.82 -0.16
C ASP A 51 -5.22 21.58 -0.40
N LEU A 52 -6.00 21.31 0.66
CA LEU A 52 -7.46 21.15 0.60
C LEU A 52 -8.23 22.47 0.86
N ILE A 53 -7.55 23.62 0.89
CA ILE A 53 -8.20 24.94 0.98
C ILE A 53 -9.14 25.14 -0.22
N GLY A 54 -10.41 25.40 0.06
CA GLY A 54 -11.44 25.62 -0.97
C GLY A 54 -12.07 24.35 -1.53
N GLU A 55 -11.52 23.17 -1.22
CA GLU A 55 -12.03 21.87 -1.72
C GLU A 55 -13.19 21.33 -0.85
N THR A 56 -13.20 21.66 0.44
CA THR A 56 -14.18 21.10 1.38
C THR A 56 -14.30 21.94 2.66
N ASN A 57 -15.48 21.85 3.32
CA ASN A 57 -15.75 22.45 4.63
C ASN A 57 -15.71 21.41 5.77
N LEU A 58 -15.19 20.23 5.54
CA LEU A 58 -15.09 19.18 6.56
C LEU A 58 -14.17 19.60 7.71
N GLN A 59 -14.50 19.14 8.91
CA GLN A 59 -13.74 19.38 10.15
C GLN A 59 -13.32 18.06 10.78
N PHE A 60 -12.25 18.09 11.54
CA PHE A 60 -11.89 16.96 12.40
C PHE A 60 -12.87 16.81 13.54
N SER A 61 -13.15 15.58 13.94
CA SER A 61 -14.06 15.23 15.03
C SER A 61 -13.41 14.28 16.02
N GLU A 62 -13.80 14.33 17.28
CA GLU A 62 -13.54 13.29 18.28
C GLU A 62 -14.72 12.37 18.50
N ASP A 63 -15.90 12.69 17.92
CA ASP A 63 -17.08 11.84 18.02
C ASP A 63 -16.91 10.53 17.25
N LEU A 64 -16.99 9.43 17.99
CA LEU A 64 -16.90 8.07 17.48
C LEU A 64 -18.25 7.31 17.58
N SER A 65 -19.33 8.00 17.91
CA SER A 65 -20.67 7.38 17.98
C SER A 65 -21.10 6.66 16.70
N PRO A 66 -20.69 7.11 15.47
CA PRO A 66 -20.99 6.38 14.23
C PRO A 66 -20.44 4.94 14.18
N LEU A 67 -19.40 4.64 14.96
CA LEU A 67 -18.82 3.29 15.03
C LEU A 67 -19.71 2.32 15.78
N GLN A 68 -20.36 2.78 16.84
CA GLN A 68 -21.18 1.93 17.70
C GLN A 68 -22.59 1.73 17.13
N ASN A 69 -23.18 2.77 16.56
CA ASN A 69 -24.52 2.73 15.98
C ASN A 69 -24.55 2.16 14.55
N GLY A 70 -23.40 1.85 13.95
CA GLY A 70 -23.32 1.25 12.63
C GLY A 70 -23.79 2.15 11.49
N SER A 71 -23.71 3.49 11.64
CA SER A 71 -24.22 4.46 10.67
C SER A 71 -23.28 4.72 9.49
N ILE A 72 -22.08 4.13 9.49
CA ILE A 72 -21.13 4.15 8.37
C ILE A 72 -20.99 2.77 7.73
N ASP A 73 -20.59 2.74 6.47
CA ASP A 73 -20.39 1.49 5.73
C ASP A 73 -18.94 0.97 5.83
N VAL A 74 -17.95 1.88 5.90
CA VAL A 74 -16.52 1.54 5.97
C VAL A 74 -15.75 2.43 6.92
N LEU A 75 -14.81 1.83 7.65
CA LEU A 75 -13.85 2.50 8.53
C LEU A 75 -12.43 2.31 8.01
N PHE A 76 -11.71 3.40 7.77
CA PHE A 76 -10.29 3.38 7.47
C PHE A 76 -9.47 3.66 8.72
N LEU A 77 -8.51 2.78 9.03
CA LEU A 77 -7.55 2.96 10.12
C LEU A 77 -6.22 3.45 9.55
N CYS A 78 -6.02 4.78 9.57
CA CYS A 78 -4.81 5.47 9.10
C CYS A 78 -3.88 5.78 10.29
N VAL A 79 -3.62 4.78 11.13
CA VAL A 79 -2.89 4.90 12.38
C VAL A 79 -1.52 4.23 12.34
N GLY A 80 -0.69 4.45 13.35
CA GLY A 80 0.63 3.83 13.48
C GLY A 80 0.58 2.31 13.67
N HIS A 81 1.75 1.69 13.54
CA HIS A 81 1.89 0.25 13.77
C HIS A 81 1.68 -0.08 15.26
N GLY A 82 0.81 -1.04 15.57
CA GLY A 82 0.35 -1.39 16.91
C GLY A 82 -0.92 -0.63 17.34
N ASP A 83 -1.22 0.51 16.73
CA ASP A 83 -2.32 1.37 17.16
C ASP A 83 -3.68 0.91 16.62
N ALA A 84 -3.74 0.20 15.46
CA ALA A 84 -4.99 -0.31 14.94
C ALA A 84 -5.59 -1.38 15.85
N ARG A 85 -4.76 -2.34 16.29
CA ARG A 85 -5.18 -3.36 17.25
C ARG A 85 -5.59 -2.76 18.59
N LYS A 86 -4.85 -1.79 19.10
CA LYS A 86 -5.17 -1.04 20.32
C LYS A 86 -6.52 -0.32 20.17
N PHE A 87 -6.72 0.39 19.06
CA PHE A 87 -7.98 1.08 18.78
C PHE A 87 -9.19 0.13 18.79
N LEU A 88 -9.10 -1.01 18.09
CA LEU A 88 -10.16 -2.01 18.03
C LEU A 88 -10.37 -2.77 19.36
N THR A 89 -9.41 -2.72 20.30
CA THR A 89 -9.58 -3.21 21.66
C THR A 89 -10.32 -2.20 22.53
N GLU A 90 -10.03 -0.91 22.32
CA GLU A 90 -10.55 0.21 23.13
C GLU A 90 -11.98 0.61 22.72
N TYR A 91 -12.28 0.54 21.42
CA TYR A 91 -13.55 1.01 20.87
C TYR A 91 -14.31 -0.11 20.17
N THR A 92 -15.60 -0.22 20.49
CA THR A 92 -16.50 -1.15 19.79
C THR A 92 -16.84 -0.60 18.41
N VAL A 93 -16.62 -1.40 17.38
CA VAL A 93 -17.02 -1.13 16.00
C VAL A 93 -18.10 -2.12 15.62
N ALA A 94 -19.28 -1.65 15.23
CA ALA A 94 -20.42 -2.49 14.87
C ALA A 94 -20.07 -3.48 13.73
N ASP A 95 -20.61 -4.69 13.78
CA ASP A 95 -20.23 -5.80 12.88
C ASP A 95 -20.54 -5.54 11.40
N ASN A 96 -21.54 -4.69 11.13
CA ASN A 96 -21.90 -4.29 9.76
C ASN A 96 -20.89 -3.33 9.12
N ILE A 97 -19.98 -2.71 9.89
CA ILE A 97 -18.96 -1.80 9.37
C ILE A 97 -17.79 -2.62 8.86
N LYS A 98 -17.45 -2.44 7.58
CA LYS A 98 -16.22 -2.98 6.99
C LYS A 98 -15.00 -2.17 7.44
N ILE A 99 -13.85 -2.84 7.65
CA ILE A 99 -12.63 -2.17 8.11
C ILE A 99 -11.51 -2.33 7.07
N ILE A 100 -10.81 -1.23 6.78
CA ILE A 100 -9.57 -1.23 5.98
C ILE A 100 -8.46 -0.66 6.85
N ASP A 101 -7.55 -1.55 7.28
CA ASP A 101 -6.41 -1.18 8.14
C ASP A 101 -5.17 -0.92 7.30
N LEU A 102 -4.57 0.27 7.44
CA LEU A 102 -3.34 0.65 6.76
C LEU A 102 -2.08 0.38 7.60
N SER A 103 -2.24 -0.04 8.86
CA SER A 103 -1.13 -0.45 9.72
C SER A 103 -0.56 -1.83 9.33
N GLN A 104 0.43 -2.33 10.05
CA GLN A 104 0.95 -3.70 9.84
C GLN A 104 0.23 -4.77 10.67
N ASP A 105 -0.72 -4.38 11.53
CA ASP A 105 -1.19 -5.20 12.66
C ASP A 105 -1.91 -6.48 12.25
N PHE A 106 -2.51 -6.50 11.04
CA PHE A 106 -3.32 -7.62 10.56
C PHE A 106 -2.80 -8.25 9.25
N ARG A 107 -1.62 -7.84 8.74
CA ARG A 107 -1.09 -8.30 7.45
C ARG A 107 -0.65 -9.75 7.42
N LEU A 108 -0.16 -10.28 8.53
CA LEU A 108 0.35 -11.65 8.61
C LEU A 108 -0.80 -12.61 8.97
N LYS A 109 -0.89 -13.77 8.29
CA LYS A 109 -1.92 -14.80 8.52
C LYS A 109 -2.09 -15.18 9.99
N LYS A 110 -0.97 -15.28 10.73
CA LYS A 110 -0.98 -15.59 12.17
C LYS A 110 -1.53 -14.46 13.05
N GLN A 111 -1.67 -13.25 12.51
CA GLN A 111 -2.10 -12.06 13.21
C GLN A 111 -3.35 -11.41 12.59
N SER A 112 -3.93 -12.03 11.56
CA SER A 112 -5.03 -11.48 10.75
C SER A 112 -6.41 -11.58 11.41
N ALA A 113 -6.51 -12.11 12.62
CA ALA A 113 -7.77 -12.23 13.37
C ALA A 113 -7.78 -11.34 14.62
N MET A 114 -8.96 -10.84 14.96
CA MET A 114 -9.25 -10.13 16.21
C MET A 114 -10.73 -10.26 16.57
N GLY A 115 -11.04 -10.98 17.65
CA GLY A 115 -12.42 -11.32 18.00
C GLY A 115 -13.09 -12.11 16.89
N ASN A 116 -14.25 -11.65 16.44
CA ASN A 116 -15.01 -12.22 15.31
C ASN A 116 -14.55 -11.67 13.94
N ARG A 117 -13.56 -10.76 13.88
CA ARG A 117 -13.07 -10.14 12.65
C ARG A 117 -11.88 -10.87 12.09
N GLN A 118 -11.98 -11.21 10.81
CA GLN A 118 -10.90 -11.77 10.00
C GLN A 118 -10.51 -10.78 8.92
N PHE A 119 -9.22 -10.45 8.82
CA PHE A 119 -8.67 -9.54 7.82
C PHE A 119 -8.06 -10.31 6.65
N VAL A 120 -8.44 -9.92 5.43
CA VAL A 120 -7.85 -10.41 4.18
C VAL A 120 -6.70 -9.47 3.79
N TYR A 121 -5.58 -10.03 3.34
CA TYR A 121 -4.45 -9.26 2.84
C TYR A 121 -4.82 -8.56 1.53
N GLY A 122 -4.85 -7.24 1.55
CA GLY A 122 -5.45 -6.37 0.55
C GLY A 122 -4.52 -6.02 -0.62
N LEU A 123 -3.89 -7.02 -1.25
CA LEU A 123 -3.18 -6.86 -2.52
C LEU A 123 -4.10 -7.35 -3.65
N PRO A 124 -4.76 -6.45 -4.42
CA PRO A 124 -5.75 -6.85 -5.44
C PRO A 124 -5.20 -7.78 -6.51
N GLU A 125 -3.94 -7.59 -6.89
CA GLU A 125 -3.27 -8.41 -7.91
C GLU A 125 -3.00 -9.85 -7.49
N LEU A 126 -3.09 -10.13 -6.18
CA LEU A 126 -2.96 -11.47 -5.61
C LEU A 126 -4.28 -12.06 -5.12
N ASN A 127 -5.15 -11.23 -4.52
CA ASN A 127 -6.28 -11.68 -3.71
C ASN A 127 -7.63 -11.06 -4.12
N LYS A 128 -7.79 -10.63 -5.39
CA LYS A 128 -8.98 -9.89 -5.85
C LYS A 128 -10.30 -10.50 -5.41
N ASP A 129 -10.49 -11.82 -5.61
CA ASP A 129 -11.75 -12.49 -5.29
C ASP A 129 -11.99 -12.61 -3.77
N ALA A 130 -10.93 -12.86 -3.01
CA ALA A 130 -11.02 -12.86 -1.55
C ALA A 130 -11.36 -11.46 -0.99
N ILE A 131 -10.82 -10.40 -1.59
CA ILE A 131 -11.13 -9.01 -1.23
C ILE A 131 -12.61 -8.70 -1.48
N ARG A 132 -13.16 -9.11 -2.63
CA ARG A 132 -14.58 -8.87 -2.98
C ARG A 132 -15.56 -9.43 -1.97
N THR A 133 -15.22 -10.51 -1.30
CA THR A 133 -16.08 -11.21 -0.34
C THR A 133 -15.73 -10.94 1.13
N ALA A 134 -14.68 -10.16 1.38
CA ALA A 134 -14.21 -9.85 2.73
C ALA A 134 -15.10 -8.82 3.45
N ASN A 135 -14.95 -8.76 4.77
CA ASN A 135 -15.46 -7.68 5.60
C ASN A 135 -14.34 -6.77 6.13
N ASN A 136 -13.13 -7.29 6.26
CA ASN A 136 -12.01 -6.50 6.75
C ASN A 136 -10.77 -6.75 5.89
N ILE A 137 -10.00 -5.68 5.63
CA ILE A 137 -8.81 -5.70 4.80
C ILE A 137 -7.61 -5.20 5.58
N ALA A 138 -6.51 -5.95 5.51
CA ALA A 138 -5.18 -5.50 5.91
C ALA A 138 -4.43 -4.98 4.68
N ASN A 139 -4.37 -3.66 4.53
CA ASN A 139 -3.74 -3.02 3.38
C ASN A 139 -2.22 -3.20 3.41
N PRO A 140 -1.56 -3.63 2.31
CA PRO A 140 -0.13 -3.91 2.26
C PRO A 140 0.77 -2.72 2.62
N GLY A 141 2.02 -3.00 3.03
CA GLY A 141 3.05 -1.99 3.15
C GLY A 141 3.57 -1.52 1.79
N CYS A 142 4.07 -0.28 1.73
CA CYS A 142 4.44 0.35 0.46
C CYS A 142 5.57 -0.37 -0.28
N PHE A 143 6.67 -0.70 0.40
CA PHE A 143 7.74 -1.51 -0.19
C PHE A 143 7.26 -2.92 -0.54
N ALA A 144 6.44 -3.52 0.33
CA ALA A 144 5.89 -4.84 0.08
C ALA A 144 5.04 -4.85 -1.20
N THR A 145 4.19 -3.85 -1.41
CA THR A 145 3.41 -3.70 -2.64
C THR A 145 4.30 -3.70 -3.88
N SER A 146 5.32 -2.83 -3.91
CA SER A 146 6.19 -2.71 -5.09
C SER A 146 6.99 -3.98 -5.36
N ILE A 147 7.60 -4.58 -4.33
CA ILE A 147 8.39 -5.81 -4.46
C ILE A 147 7.51 -6.98 -4.91
N GLN A 148 6.36 -7.16 -4.28
CA GLN A 148 5.43 -8.25 -4.62
C GLN A 148 4.96 -8.12 -6.07
N LEU A 149 4.52 -6.92 -6.50
CA LEU A 149 4.09 -6.72 -7.88
C LEU A 149 5.21 -7.01 -8.89
N GLY A 150 6.46 -6.76 -8.54
CA GLY A 150 7.59 -7.18 -9.37
C GLY A 150 7.79 -8.69 -9.44
N LEU A 151 7.45 -9.44 -8.39
CA LEU A 151 7.84 -10.85 -8.22
C LEU A 151 6.69 -11.86 -8.37
N LEU A 152 5.42 -11.46 -8.22
CA LEU A 152 4.27 -12.38 -8.28
C LEU A 152 4.21 -13.24 -9.55
N PRO A 153 4.46 -12.70 -10.78
CA PRO A 153 4.44 -13.54 -11.98
C PRO A 153 5.51 -14.65 -11.94
N LEU A 154 6.71 -14.33 -11.46
CA LEU A 154 7.80 -15.31 -11.32
C LEU A 154 7.46 -16.38 -10.27
N ALA A 155 6.89 -15.97 -9.13
CA ALA A 155 6.43 -16.92 -8.11
C ALA A 155 5.35 -17.84 -8.66
N LYS A 156 4.37 -17.33 -9.42
CA LYS A 156 3.33 -18.15 -10.05
C LYS A 156 3.89 -19.17 -11.04
N ALA A 157 4.99 -18.84 -11.73
CA ALA A 157 5.68 -19.72 -12.66
C ALA A 157 6.69 -20.67 -11.97
N GLY A 158 6.89 -20.56 -10.65
CA GLY A 158 7.87 -21.37 -9.91
C GLY A 158 9.33 -21.01 -10.18
N LEU A 159 9.60 -19.76 -10.59
CA LEU A 159 10.91 -19.32 -11.05
C LEU A 159 11.75 -18.60 -9.97
N LEU A 160 11.26 -18.51 -8.74
CA LEU A 160 12.00 -17.89 -7.65
C LEU A 160 12.83 -18.93 -6.89
N ASP A 161 14.14 -18.69 -6.77
CA ASP A 161 15.07 -19.41 -5.91
C ASP A 161 15.68 -18.43 -4.92
N SER A 162 16.61 -17.60 -5.35
CA SER A 162 17.22 -16.53 -4.55
C SER A 162 16.93 -15.17 -5.18
N VAL A 163 16.41 -14.24 -4.38
CA VAL A 163 16.03 -12.89 -4.81
C VAL A 163 16.85 -11.85 -4.07
N TYR A 164 17.57 -11.01 -4.80
CA TYR A 164 18.30 -9.88 -4.26
C TYR A 164 17.58 -8.59 -4.65
N THR A 165 17.04 -7.90 -3.67
CA THR A 165 16.24 -6.69 -3.89
C THR A 165 16.89 -5.49 -3.24
N THR A 166 16.93 -4.39 -3.97
CA THR A 166 17.20 -3.06 -3.44
C THR A 166 16.07 -2.11 -3.79
N GLY A 167 15.81 -1.14 -2.93
CA GLY A 167 14.71 -0.20 -3.16
C GLY A 167 14.93 1.14 -2.49
N ILE A 168 14.64 2.22 -3.22
CA ILE A 168 14.73 3.59 -2.71
C ILE A 168 13.32 4.16 -2.50
N THR A 169 13.10 4.80 -1.33
CA THR A 169 11.82 5.44 -0.98
C THR A 169 11.99 6.92 -0.65
N GLY A 170 10.95 7.68 -0.92
CA GLY A 170 10.82 9.07 -0.47
C GLY A 170 10.62 9.21 1.04
N SER A 171 10.78 10.43 1.55
CA SER A 171 10.74 10.77 2.98
C SER A 171 9.38 10.52 3.63
N THR A 172 8.29 10.68 2.89
CA THR A 172 6.92 10.51 3.41
C THR A 172 6.63 9.08 3.90
N GLY A 173 7.42 8.09 3.47
CA GLY A 173 7.32 6.71 3.97
C GLY A 173 7.70 6.55 5.45
N ALA A 174 8.34 7.55 6.07
CA ALA A 174 8.65 7.55 7.50
C ALA A 174 7.52 8.10 8.38
N GLY A 175 6.45 8.64 7.79
CA GLY A 175 5.38 9.35 8.51
C GLY A 175 5.78 10.76 8.92
N GLN A 176 4.89 11.44 9.67
CA GLN A 176 5.08 12.84 10.13
C GLN A 176 5.86 12.95 11.44
N GLY A 177 6.13 11.84 12.13
CA GLY A 177 6.83 11.86 13.42
C GLY A 177 8.20 12.54 13.29
N LEU A 178 8.48 13.48 14.18
CA LEU A 178 9.76 14.18 14.20
C LEU A 178 10.88 13.21 14.60
N SER A 179 11.97 13.23 13.84
CA SER A 179 13.19 12.46 14.12
C SER A 179 14.42 13.20 13.60
N ALA A 180 15.60 12.91 14.12
CA ALA A 180 16.85 13.49 13.63
C ALA A 180 17.03 13.28 12.13
N THR A 181 16.60 12.11 11.60
CA THR A 181 16.72 11.77 10.18
C THR A 181 15.64 12.37 9.28
N SER A 182 14.64 13.07 9.84
CA SER A 182 13.65 13.85 9.08
C SER A 182 13.97 15.35 9.07
N HIS A 183 14.98 15.81 9.82
CA HIS A 183 15.41 17.20 9.81
C HIS A 183 15.98 17.59 8.45
N PHE A 184 15.63 18.79 7.96
CA PHE A 184 16.00 19.25 6.61
C PHE A 184 17.50 19.15 6.33
N SER A 185 18.37 19.66 7.24
CA SER A 185 19.83 19.64 7.05
C SER A 185 20.42 18.24 7.02
N TRP A 186 19.77 17.25 7.64
CA TRP A 186 20.18 15.85 7.55
C TRP A 186 19.68 15.20 6.26
N ARG A 187 18.47 15.58 5.85
CA ARG A 187 17.74 14.91 4.77
C ARG A 187 18.14 15.38 3.38
N ALA A 188 18.37 16.69 3.20
CA ALA A 188 18.69 17.29 1.93
C ALA A 188 20.05 16.80 1.41
N ASN A 189 20.11 16.47 0.12
CA ASN A 189 21.32 15.96 -0.57
C ASN A 189 21.93 14.72 0.10
N ASN A 190 21.11 13.86 0.71
CA ASN A 190 21.57 12.70 1.46
C ASN A 190 20.79 11.43 1.10
N ILE A 191 21.48 10.29 1.10
CA ILE A 191 20.92 8.95 0.91
C ILE A 191 21.45 8.02 2.00
N GLN A 192 20.57 7.15 2.54
CA GLN A 192 20.94 6.21 3.58
C GLN A 192 20.23 4.88 3.43
N ALA A 193 20.99 3.77 3.54
CA ALA A 193 20.42 2.45 3.78
C ALA A 193 19.92 2.34 5.22
N TYR A 194 18.84 1.59 5.44
CA TYR A 194 18.30 1.35 6.79
C TYR A 194 17.64 -0.02 6.86
N LYS A 195 17.62 -0.63 8.05
CA LYS A 195 17.03 -1.96 8.28
C LYS A 195 17.45 -3.01 7.23
N THR A 196 18.72 -2.97 6.82
CA THR A 196 19.30 -3.92 5.86
C THR A 196 19.02 -5.35 6.31
N LEU A 197 18.43 -6.17 5.42
CA LEU A 197 18.03 -7.57 5.63
C LEU A 197 17.06 -7.82 6.82
N THR A 198 16.60 -6.76 7.50
CA THR A 198 15.73 -6.86 8.69
C THR A 198 14.44 -6.06 8.59
N HIS A 199 14.12 -5.59 7.38
CA HIS A 199 12.93 -4.77 7.17
C HIS A 199 11.64 -5.56 7.46
N GLN A 200 10.71 -4.95 8.21
CA GLN A 200 9.46 -5.63 8.63
C GLN A 200 8.60 -6.14 7.47
N HIS A 201 8.69 -5.53 6.28
CA HIS A 201 7.94 -5.98 5.10
C HIS A 201 8.41 -7.32 4.54
N LEU A 202 9.60 -7.82 4.88
CA LEU A 202 10.08 -9.12 4.42
C LEU A 202 9.10 -10.24 4.76
N LYS A 203 8.49 -10.22 5.95
CA LYS A 203 7.54 -11.24 6.40
C LYS A 203 6.27 -11.27 5.54
N GLU A 204 5.71 -10.11 5.19
CA GLU A 204 4.51 -10.03 4.36
C GLU A 204 4.80 -10.37 2.90
N ILE A 205 5.98 -9.98 2.38
CA ILE A 205 6.42 -10.33 1.02
C ILE A 205 6.58 -11.85 0.89
N THR A 206 7.36 -12.46 1.79
CA THR A 206 7.57 -13.91 1.81
C THR A 206 6.26 -14.68 1.88
N GLN A 207 5.35 -14.28 2.78
CA GLN A 207 4.02 -14.90 2.90
C GLN A 207 3.24 -14.88 1.58
N SER A 208 3.30 -13.77 0.84
CA SER A 208 2.59 -13.61 -0.43
C SER A 208 3.23 -14.42 -1.56
N LEU A 209 4.56 -14.44 -1.65
CA LEU A 209 5.27 -15.25 -2.63
C LEU A 209 5.05 -16.74 -2.38
N GLN A 210 5.06 -17.19 -1.13
CA GLN A 210 4.75 -18.57 -0.74
C GLN A 210 3.31 -18.98 -1.04
N GLN A 211 2.38 -18.05 -1.14
CA GLN A 211 1.00 -18.36 -1.56
C GLN A 211 0.96 -18.91 -3.00
N LEU A 212 1.86 -18.44 -3.87
CA LEU A 212 1.97 -18.86 -5.27
C LEU A 212 3.04 -19.93 -5.50
N GLN A 213 4.15 -19.88 -4.75
CA GLN A 213 5.26 -20.82 -4.82
C GLN A 213 5.59 -21.32 -3.40
N PRO A 214 4.91 -22.36 -2.89
CA PRO A 214 5.11 -22.86 -1.52
C PRO A 214 6.56 -23.29 -1.22
N ALA A 215 7.30 -23.73 -2.23
CA ALA A 215 8.72 -24.11 -2.09
C ALA A 215 9.66 -22.91 -1.90
N PHE A 216 9.20 -21.68 -2.20
CA PHE A 216 9.97 -20.46 -1.92
C PHE A 216 10.02 -20.26 -0.40
N SER A 217 11.06 -20.81 0.23
CA SER A 217 11.26 -20.73 1.67
C SER A 217 12.48 -19.90 1.99
N PRO A 218 12.37 -18.87 2.82
CA PRO A 218 13.53 -18.37 3.52
C PRO A 218 14.00 -19.50 4.41
N ASN A 219 15.19 -20.05 4.19
CA ASN A 219 15.78 -21.06 5.04
C ASN A 219 15.92 -20.47 6.45
N ALA A 220 14.99 -20.81 7.31
CA ALA A 220 15.06 -20.51 8.72
C ALA A 220 16.20 -21.34 9.33
N GLY A 221 17.44 -20.84 9.28
CA GLY A 221 18.46 -21.51 10.02
C GLY A 221 19.91 -21.21 9.67
N GLU A 222 20.28 -20.96 8.44
CA GLU A 222 21.69 -20.78 8.09
C GLU A 222 21.91 -19.71 6.99
N GLY A 223 21.75 -18.43 7.36
CA GLY A 223 22.51 -17.34 6.76
C GLY A 223 22.15 -16.85 5.35
N THR A 224 21.20 -17.45 4.63
CA THR A 224 20.75 -16.95 3.33
C THR A 224 19.23 -17.11 3.19
N ASP A 225 18.49 -16.05 3.57
CA ASP A 225 17.08 -15.94 3.23
C ASP A 225 16.95 -15.89 1.70
N ALA A 226 15.99 -16.66 1.15
CA ALA A 226 15.70 -16.66 -0.29
C ALA A 226 15.34 -15.24 -0.83
N LEU A 227 15.00 -14.32 0.05
CA LEU A 227 14.75 -12.91 -0.25
C LEU A 227 15.65 -11.99 0.61
N SER A 228 16.62 -11.36 -0.04
CA SER A 228 17.47 -10.32 0.55
C SER A 228 16.97 -8.94 0.15
N PHE A 229 16.78 -8.03 1.10
CA PHE A 229 16.29 -6.69 0.82
C PHE A 229 17.14 -5.59 1.51
N ILE A 230 17.61 -4.64 0.70
CA ILE A 230 18.32 -3.44 1.16
C ILE A 230 17.47 -2.21 0.82
N PRO A 231 16.73 -1.64 1.78
CA PRO A 231 15.99 -0.41 1.57
C PRO A 231 16.89 0.83 1.74
N TRP A 232 16.66 1.81 0.88
CA TRP A 232 17.29 3.12 0.92
C TRP A 232 16.25 4.22 1.09
N ARG A 233 16.64 5.28 1.75
CA ARG A 233 15.88 6.51 1.85
C ARG A 233 16.54 7.57 0.97
N GLY A 234 15.82 8.04 -0.07
CA GLY A 234 16.33 9.00 -1.04
C GLY A 234 15.98 10.44 -0.67
N ASP A 235 16.60 11.41 -1.35
CA ASP A 235 16.37 12.86 -1.20
C ASP A 235 15.21 13.33 -2.09
N PHE A 236 14.03 12.77 -1.85
CA PHE A 236 12.78 13.17 -2.48
C PHE A 236 11.60 12.85 -1.55
N THR A 237 10.43 13.43 -1.81
CA THR A 237 9.29 13.34 -0.90
C THR A 237 8.47 12.06 -1.10
N ARG A 238 8.15 11.69 -2.35
CA ARG A 238 7.19 10.62 -2.68
C ARG A 238 7.77 9.66 -3.71
N GLY A 239 7.37 8.42 -3.60
CA GLY A 239 7.65 7.35 -4.54
C GLY A 239 8.55 6.26 -3.98
N ILE A 240 8.49 5.11 -4.64
CA ILE A 240 9.34 3.93 -4.42
C ILE A 240 9.81 3.43 -5.77
N PHE A 241 11.10 3.15 -5.88
CA PHE A 241 11.70 2.46 -7.01
C PHE A 241 12.45 1.22 -6.50
N ILE A 242 12.10 0.06 -7.05
CA ILE A 242 12.67 -1.24 -6.68
C ILE A 242 13.46 -1.81 -7.86
N SER A 243 14.55 -2.51 -7.55
CA SER A 243 15.25 -3.41 -8.48
C SER A 243 15.44 -4.75 -7.78
N SER A 244 14.80 -5.80 -8.32
CA SER A 244 14.93 -7.17 -7.83
C SER A 244 15.65 -8.01 -8.86
N MET A 245 16.75 -8.65 -8.47
CA MET A 245 17.57 -9.51 -9.32
C MET A 245 17.36 -10.98 -8.96
N VAL A 246 17.13 -11.80 -9.97
CA VAL A 246 16.99 -13.24 -9.85
C VAL A 246 17.77 -13.95 -10.98
N ASP A 247 18.17 -15.18 -10.74
CA ASP A 247 18.65 -16.08 -11.80
C ASP A 247 17.46 -16.69 -12.55
N CYS A 248 17.48 -16.62 -13.87
CA CYS A 248 16.40 -17.09 -14.71
C CYS A 248 16.90 -17.47 -16.11
N ASP A 249 16.60 -18.68 -16.56
CA ASP A 249 17.01 -19.16 -17.89
C ASP A 249 16.00 -18.83 -19.00
N TRP A 250 14.80 -18.34 -18.65
CA TRP A 250 13.78 -17.96 -19.62
C TRP A 250 14.23 -16.74 -20.43
N LYS A 251 13.82 -16.71 -21.71
CA LYS A 251 14.07 -15.56 -22.60
C LYS A 251 13.21 -14.38 -22.19
N LEU A 252 13.66 -13.16 -22.50
CA LEU A 252 12.93 -11.93 -22.17
C LEU A 252 11.53 -11.88 -22.77
N GLU A 253 11.35 -12.43 -23.98
CA GLU A 253 10.05 -12.50 -24.64
C GLU A 253 9.06 -13.37 -23.83
N GLN A 254 9.47 -14.55 -23.38
CA GLN A 254 8.65 -15.45 -22.55
C GLN A 254 8.28 -14.80 -21.21
N LEU A 255 9.23 -14.10 -20.59
CA LEU A 255 9.00 -13.35 -19.36
C LEU A 255 8.02 -12.18 -19.58
N SER A 256 8.16 -11.47 -20.71
CA SER A 256 7.24 -10.38 -21.06
C SER A 256 5.81 -10.88 -21.26
N GLU A 257 5.63 -12.02 -21.91
CA GLU A 257 4.32 -12.68 -22.08
C GLU A 257 3.74 -13.10 -20.72
N LEU A 258 4.55 -13.74 -19.86
CA LEU A 258 4.16 -14.14 -18.49
C LEU A 258 3.62 -12.96 -17.69
N TYR A 259 4.34 -11.83 -17.68
CA TYR A 259 3.94 -10.64 -16.94
C TYR A 259 2.69 -9.98 -17.52
N ASN A 260 2.61 -9.84 -18.84
CA ASN A 260 1.43 -9.28 -19.51
C ASN A 260 0.18 -10.14 -19.26
N ASP A 261 0.30 -11.47 -19.32
CA ASP A 261 -0.84 -12.35 -19.04
C ASP A 261 -1.26 -12.31 -17.57
N PHE A 262 -0.30 -12.23 -16.65
CA PHE A 262 -0.60 -12.12 -15.21
C PHE A 262 -1.37 -10.86 -14.87
N TYR A 263 -1.01 -9.70 -15.48
CA TYR A 263 -1.56 -8.39 -15.13
C TYR A 263 -2.67 -7.88 -16.07
N LYS A 264 -3.09 -8.65 -17.08
CA LYS A 264 -4.10 -8.21 -18.08
C LYS A 264 -5.40 -7.69 -17.48
N ASP A 265 -5.83 -8.23 -16.32
CA ASP A 265 -7.08 -7.87 -15.62
C ASP A 265 -6.84 -6.95 -14.41
N HIS A 266 -5.66 -6.33 -14.34
CA HIS A 266 -5.24 -5.46 -13.23
C HIS A 266 -4.93 -4.05 -13.72
N PRO A 267 -5.89 -3.10 -13.62
CA PRO A 267 -5.84 -1.80 -14.32
C PRO A 267 -4.71 -0.88 -13.83
N PHE A 268 -4.12 -1.17 -12.68
CA PHE A 268 -3.09 -0.32 -12.10
C PHE A 268 -1.66 -0.86 -12.25
N THR A 269 -1.47 -2.05 -12.83
CA THR A 269 -0.15 -2.63 -13.04
C THR A 269 0.14 -2.76 -14.53
N THR A 270 1.20 -2.12 -15.00
CA THR A 270 1.56 -2.03 -16.42
C THR A 270 3.00 -2.46 -16.64
N ILE A 271 3.23 -3.26 -17.68
CA ILE A 271 4.58 -3.68 -18.09
C ILE A 271 5.09 -2.70 -19.16
N SER A 272 6.22 -2.08 -18.89
CA SER A 272 6.86 -1.15 -19.81
C SER A 272 7.89 -1.87 -20.69
N LYS A 273 7.91 -1.50 -21.96
CA LYS A 273 8.97 -1.89 -22.92
C LYS A 273 10.13 -0.90 -22.95
N SER A 274 9.97 0.24 -22.29
CA SER A 274 10.97 1.32 -22.19
C SER A 274 11.41 1.47 -20.75
N GLU A 275 12.52 2.17 -20.55
CA GLU A 275 13.03 2.54 -19.23
C GLU A 275 11.94 3.22 -18.38
N ILE A 276 11.92 2.88 -17.10
CA ILE A 276 10.99 3.44 -16.12
C ILE A 276 11.72 4.35 -15.14
N PHE A 277 11.00 5.35 -14.65
CA PHE A 277 11.51 6.29 -13.66
C PHE A 277 10.37 6.81 -12.76
N LEU A 278 10.74 7.34 -11.62
CA LEU A 278 9.83 7.62 -10.52
C LEU A 278 8.72 8.62 -10.87
N LYS A 279 9.03 9.67 -11.66
CA LYS A 279 8.04 10.70 -12.03
C LYS A 279 6.86 10.18 -12.87
N GLN A 280 6.96 8.97 -13.45
CA GLN A 280 5.84 8.35 -14.18
C GLN A 280 4.71 7.89 -13.27
N VAL A 281 4.97 7.69 -11.97
CA VAL A 281 4.03 7.08 -11.01
C VAL A 281 3.66 7.98 -9.83
N VAL A 282 4.47 8.99 -9.50
CA VAL A 282 4.20 9.89 -8.36
C VAL A 282 2.82 10.55 -8.52
N ASN A 283 2.04 10.55 -7.44
CA ASN A 283 0.63 10.97 -7.36
C ASN A 283 -0.35 10.09 -8.16
N THR A 284 0.01 8.86 -8.52
CA THR A 284 -0.92 7.93 -9.19
C THR A 284 -1.06 6.62 -8.42
N ASN A 285 -2.14 5.88 -8.70
CA ASN A 285 -2.31 4.52 -8.19
C ASN A 285 -1.65 3.46 -9.10
N LYS A 286 -0.67 3.85 -9.92
CA LYS A 286 -0.01 2.95 -10.87
C LYS A 286 1.17 2.23 -10.22
N CYS A 287 1.39 0.98 -10.68
CA CYS A 287 2.67 0.30 -10.64
C CYS A 287 3.16 0.12 -12.07
N ILE A 288 4.37 0.55 -12.38
CA ILE A 288 5.00 0.31 -13.67
C ILE A 288 6.18 -0.63 -13.45
N ILE A 289 6.24 -1.70 -14.27
CA ILE A 289 7.25 -2.75 -14.18
C ILE A 289 8.03 -2.78 -15.50
N GLN A 290 9.36 -2.92 -15.40
CA GLN A 290 10.27 -3.13 -16.54
C GLN A 290 11.11 -4.37 -16.26
N LEU A 291 11.34 -5.17 -17.29
CA LEU A 291 12.18 -6.37 -17.26
C LEU A 291 13.46 -6.11 -18.05
N GLU A 292 14.61 -6.37 -17.42
CA GLU A 292 15.91 -6.35 -18.07
C GLU A 292 16.61 -7.69 -17.88
N LYS A 293 17.24 -8.21 -18.93
CA LYS A 293 17.93 -9.50 -18.88
C LYS A 293 19.31 -9.44 -19.51
N VAL A 294 20.32 -9.90 -18.76
CA VAL A 294 21.70 -10.02 -19.22
C VAL A 294 22.23 -11.39 -18.82
N GLY A 295 22.49 -12.24 -19.81
CA GLY A 295 22.86 -13.63 -19.57
C GLY A 295 21.78 -14.35 -18.71
N PRO A 296 22.16 -15.03 -17.64
CA PRO A 296 21.19 -15.70 -16.74
C PRO A 296 20.51 -14.73 -15.76
N LYS A 297 20.96 -13.47 -15.66
CA LYS A 297 20.39 -12.52 -14.69
C LYS A 297 19.19 -11.80 -15.27
N LEU A 298 18.04 -11.90 -14.56
CA LEU A 298 16.86 -11.08 -14.76
C LEU A 298 16.82 -10.00 -13.68
N VAL A 299 16.65 -8.75 -14.07
CA VAL A 299 16.34 -7.64 -13.17
C VAL A 299 14.93 -7.18 -13.43
N VAL A 300 14.12 -7.18 -12.38
CA VAL A 300 12.75 -6.66 -12.40
C VAL A 300 12.74 -5.32 -11.68
N HIS A 301 12.52 -4.25 -12.43
CA HIS A 301 12.28 -2.93 -11.88
C HIS A 301 10.79 -2.72 -11.65
N SER A 302 10.41 -2.13 -10.52
CA SER A 302 9.03 -1.71 -10.27
C SER A 302 8.99 -0.36 -9.57
N ALA A 303 8.09 0.51 -10.01
CA ALA A 303 7.93 1.85 -9.47
C ALA A 303 6.47 2.10 -9.07
N ILE A 304 6.26 2.69 -7.91
CA ILE A 304 4.95 3.12 -7.38
C ILE A 304 5.07 4.45 -6.66
N ASP A 305 3.94 5.11 -6.41
CA ASP A 305 3.86 6.14 -5.38
C ASP A 305 3.58 5.47 -4.01
N ASN A 306 4.39 5.80 -3.00
CA ASN A 306 4.32 5.17 -1.68
C ASN A 306 3.07 5.53 -0.86
N LEU A 307 2.41 6.65 -1.15
CA LEU A 307 1.19 7.09 -0.46
C LEU A 307 -0.09 6.72 -1.22
N THR A 308 -0.04 6.59 -2.55
CA THR A 308 -1.18 6.13 -3.34
C THR A 308 -1.17 4.60 -3.51
N LYS A 309 -0.55 4.03 -4.55
CA LYS A 309 -0.49 2.57 -4.74
C LYS A 309 0.16 1.85 -3.56
N GLY A 310 1.09 2.49 -2.87
CA GLY A 310 1.73 1.94 -1.67
C GLY A 310 0.90 2.02 -0.39
N ALA A 311 -0.21 2.78 -0.35
CA ALA A 311 -1.01 3.01 0.85
C ALA A 311 -2.47 3.36 0.55
N SER A 312 -2.83 4.66 0.56
CA SER A 312 -4.22 5.12 0.56
C SER A 312 -4.95 4.87 -0.76
N GLY A 313 -4.27 4.96 -1.89
CA GLY A 313 -4.87 4.63 -3.19
C GLY A 313 -5.21 3.15 -3.31
N GLN A 314 -4.35 2.26 -2.82
CA GLN A 314 -4.65 0.82 -2.72
C GLN A 314 -5.78 0.54 -1.73
N ALA A 315 -5.87 1.29 -0.62
CA ALA A 315 -6.99 1.19 0.31
C ALA A 315 -8.32 1.58 -0.35
N VAL A 316 -8.35 2.63 -1.18
CA VAL A 316 -9.52 3.00 -1.99
C VAL A 316 -9.84 1.94 -3.04
N GLN A 317 -8.84 1.37 -3.74
CA GLN A 317 -9.03 0.24 -4.66
C GLN A 317 -9.65 -0.96 -3.95
N ASN A 318 -9.20 -1.29 -2.74
CA ASN A 318 -9.76 -2.35 -1.91
C ASN A 318 -11.21 -2.05 -1.51
N MET A 319 -11.52 -0.81 -1.10
CA MET A 319 -12.89 -0.38 -0.82
C MET A 319 -13.79 -0.56 -2.05
N ASN A 320 -13.34 -0.14 -3.22
CA ASN A 320 -14.12 -0.29 -4.45
C ASN A 320 -14.47 -1.76 -4.72
N LEU A 321 -13.51 -2.67 -4.57
CA LEU A 321 -13.73 -4.11 -4.70
C LEU A 321 -14.70 -4.65 -3.65
N LEU A 322 -14.56 -4.23 -2.37
CA LEU A 322 -15.44 -4.63 -1.26
C LEU A 322 -16.92 -4.26 -1.46
N PHE A 323 -17.16 -3.15 -2.15
CA PHE A 323 -18.52 -2.64 -2.38
C PHE A 323 -19.01 -2.89 -3.82
N GLY A 324 -18.27 -3.67 -4.62
CA GLY A 324 -18.67 -4.01 -5.98
C GLY A 324 -18.69 -2.82 -6.95
N VAL A 325 -17.93 -1.76 -6.64
CA VAL A 325 -17.72 -0.59 -7.50
C VAL A 325 -16.56 -0.88 -8.46
N ASP A 326 -16.51 -0.18 -9.60
CA ASP A 326 -15.33 -0.23 -10.50
C ASP A 326 -14.07 0.08 -9.68
N GLU A 327 -13.12 -0.87 -9.68
CA GLU A 327 -11.90 -0.74 -8.86
C GLU A 327 -11.07 0.50 -9.18
N SER A 328 -11.25 1.12 -10.34
CA SER A 328 -10.59 2.35 -10.76
C SER A 328 -11.33 3.65 -10.39
N ALA A 329 -12.54 3.54 -9.81
CA ALA A 329 -13.31 4.73 -9.42
C ALA A 329 -12.53 5.60 -8.44
N GLY A 330 -12.48 6.91 -8.68
CA GLY A 330 -11.73 7.89 -7.87
C GLY A 330 -10.20 7.80 -8.00
N LEU A 331 -9.65 6.86 -8.79
CA LEU A 331 -8.20 6.58 -8.86
C LEU A 331 -7.56 6.86 -10.24
N LYS A 332 -8.29 7.45 -11.18
CA LYS A 332 -7.76 7.85 -12.51
C LYS A 332 -6.93 9.13 -12.43
N LEU A 333 -5.85 9.08 -11.68
CA LEU A 333 -4.97 10.20 -11.37
C LEU A 333 -3.88 10.38 -12.44
N LYS A 334 -3.30 11.58 -12.49
CA LYS A 334 -2.17 11.93 -13.37
C LYS A 334 -0.90 12.12 -12.57
N ALA A 335 0.20 11.65 -13.13
CA ALA A 335 1.52 11.82 -12.52
C ALA A 335 2.01 13.28 -12.57
N ASN A 336 2.78 13.67 -11.56
CA ASN A 336 3.58 14.89 -11.60
C ASN A 336 4.85 14.62 -12.42
N TYR A 337 4.74 14.81 -13.73
CA TYR A 337 5.83 14.48 -14.64
C TYR A 337 6.92 15.56 -14.69
N PHE A 338 6.58 16.82 -14.42
CA PHE A 338 7.49 17.98 -14.48
C PHE A 338 7.91 18.44 -13.07
#